data_9de0091f383d4a7bd58347a05d42fc7a
#
_entry.id   9de0091f383d4a7bd58347a05d42fc7a
#
_cell.length_a   1.000
_cell.length_b   1.000
_cell.length_c   1.000
_cell.angle_alpha   90.00
_cell.angle_beta   90.00
_cell.angle_gamma   90.00
#
_symmetry.space_group_name_H-M   'P 1'
#
loop_
_entity.id
_entity.type
_entity.pdbx_description
1 polymer ?
#
loop_
_entity_poly.entity_id
_entity_poly.type
_entity_poly.pdbx_seq_one_letter_code
_entity_poly.pdbx_strand_id
1 'polypeptide(L)'
;MFLVARIFLIAVSLGSLVSAAAMAQSAQSWEQILAAAKKEGTVSVIGPQGSETRDALTLAFQKKYPDIRVELQSMAGNQIGPKLFNELAAGRNSTDVLITGTTTALETLLPAKALVAVKPWLSGPNTQDPSKWRGGKLTFSDEAQSYNLVFSAYVKAPFIYNSQLVSGADFKSWKDLLEPKWQGKIALKDPVGAGGGLGNSTLWYSHEGLGKDFMRKMFALKDLVMPRDDRQMLDFAARGKYPIAIGPSDVLTNEFIARGLPLKHLRPETLKEGTYITAGNGSLAIPRSAPHPNALRVYLDFFLSPEGQLEWSKAARFASLRRDVPKDHVQDILVPKDGMPYPDISNEKYVRLREEIVEFIKTIMPR
;
A
#
# COMPACT_ATOMS: atom_id res chain seq x y z
N MET A 1 46.12 -19.66 -78.33
CA MET A 1 47.12 -19.13 -77.30
C MET A 1 46.28 -18.56 -76.17
N PHE A 2 46.50 -19.11 -74.99
CA PHE A 2 45.89 -18.85 -73.70
C PHE A 2 44.43 -19.24 -73.48
N LEU A 3 44.31 -20.46 -72.96
CA LEU A 3 43.17 -21.06 -72.28
C LEU A 3 43.09 -20.45 -70.84
N VAL A 4 41.93 -19.89 -70.47
CA VAL A 4 41.68 -19.53 -69.06
C VAL A 4 40.50 -20.37 -68.54
N ALA A 5 40.84 -21.32 -67.68
CA ALA A 5 39.89 -22.19 -67.03
C ALA A 5 39.10 -21.39 -65.93
N ARG A 6 37.78 -21.45 -65.99
CA ARG A 6 36.88 -20.98 -64.91
C ARG A 6 36.67 -22.11 -63.91
N ILE A 7 37.18 -21.95 -62.73
CA ILE A 7 36.88 -22.80 -61.57
C ILE A 7 35.61 -22.21 -60.92
N PHE A 8 34.49 -22.96 -60.95
CA PHE A 8 33.29 -22.68 -60.13
C PHE A 8 33.52 -23.18 -58.70
N LEU A 9 33.61 -22.26 -57.75
CA LEU A 9 33.54 -22.58 -56.34
C LEU A 9 32.07 -22.69 -55.92
N ILE A 10 31.64 -23.91 -55.61
CA ILE A 10 30.38 -24.16 -54.90
C ILE A 10 30.63 -23.95 -53.41
N ALA A 11 30.28 -22.80 -52.91
CA ALA A 11 30.20 -22.56 -51.46
C ALA A 11 28.89 -23.15 -50.94
N VAL A 12 28.98 -24.27 -50.24
CA VAL A 12 27.87 -24.87 -49.53
C VAL A 12 27.60 -24.02 -48.30
N SER A 13 26.44 -23.37 -48.28
CA SER A 13 25.90 -22.65 -47.14
C SER A 13 25.41 -23.62 -46.03
N LEU A 14 26.30 -24.04 -45.16
CA LEU A 14 25.97 -24.66 -43.87
C LEU A 14 26.04 -23.58 -42.79
N GLY A 15 25.03 -22.83 -42.66
CA GLY A 15 24.97 -21.85 -41.61
C GLY A 15 23.59 -21.24 -41.46
N SER A 16 22.68 -21.86 -40.77
CA SER A 16 21.46 -21.20 -40.26
C SER A 16 20.46 -22.17 -39.62
N LEU A 17 20.90 -23.23 -38.97
CA LEU A 17 19.99 -24.14 -38.21
C LEU A 17 20.31 -24.23 -36.69
N VAL A 18 21.12 -23.32 -36.16
CA VAL A 18 21.49 -23.34 -34.74
C VAL A 18 20.76 -22.25 -33.92
N SER A 19 19.98 -21.37 -34.56
CA SER A 19 19.42 -20.20 -33.84
C SER A 19 17.95 -20.31 -33.36
N ALA A 20 17.27 -21.43 -33.63
CA ALA A 20 15.85 -21.57 -33.21
C ALA A 20 15.63 -22.37 -31.93
N ALA A 21 16.68 -23.03 -31.39
CA ALA A 21 16.55 -23.86 -30.18
C ALA A 21 16.86 -23.12 -28.87
N ALA A 22 17.28 -21.86 -28.90
CA ALA A 22 17.76 -21.15 -27.73
C ALA A 22 16.73 -20.22 -27.06
N MET A 23 15.49 -20.17 -27.53
CA MET A 23 14.46 -19.24 -27.00
C MET A 23 13.15 -19.90 -26.53
N ALA A 24 13.13 -21.19 -26.37
CA ALA A 24 12.04 -21.85 -25.66
C ALA A 24 12.56 -22.37 -24.31
N GLN A 25 12.94 -21.49 -23.43
CA GLN A 25 12.98 -21.81 -22.02
C GLN A 25 11.52 -22.02 -21.62
N SER A 26 11.05 -23.28 -21.69
CA SER A 26 9.69 -23.66 -21.31
C SER A 26 9.45 -23.13 -19.90
N ALA A 27 8.41 -22.31 -19.74
CA ALA A 27 8.03 -21.82 -18.43
C ALA A 27 7.92 -23.04 -17.50
N GLN A 28 8.61 -22.99 -16.36
CA GLN A 28 8.57 -24.08 -15.35
C GLN A 28 7.11 -24.38 -15.02
N SER A 29 6.74 -25.66 -14.96
CA SER A 29 5.41 -26.03 -14.47
C SER A 29 5.29 -25.68 -12.99
N TRP A 30 4.07 -25.52 -12.51
CA TRP A 30 3.82 -25.23 -11.12
C TRP A 30 4.39 -26.31 -10.17
N GLU A 31 4.30 -27.57 -10.56
CA GLU A 31 4.87 -28.70 -9.82
C GLU A 31 6.40 -28.61 -9.74
N GLN A 32 7.05 -28.17 -10.81
CA GLN A 32 8.51 -27.95 -10.82
C GLN A 32 8.89 -26.79 -9.88
N ILE A 33 8.11 -25.72 -9.88
CA ILE A 33 8.29 -24.58 -8.95
C ILE A 33 8.14 -25.06 -7.50
N LEU A 34 7.08 -25.82 -7.19
CA LEU A 34 6.85 -26.37 -5.85
C LEU A 34 8.00 -27.27 -5.39
N ALA A 35 8.49 -28.17 -6.27
CA ALA A 35 9.60 -29.05 -5.95
C ALA A 35 10.92 -28.27 -5.72
N ALA A 36 11.15 -27.22 -6.49
CA ALA A 36 12.32 -26.37 -6.32
C ALA A 36 12.21 -25.51 -5.03
N ALA A 37 11.02 -24.97 -4.74
CA ALA A 37 10.76 -24.21 -3.51
C ALA A 37 10.99 -25.02 -2.25
N LYS A 38 10.61 -26.31 -2.24
CA LYS A 38 10.91 -27.24 -1.13
C LYS A 38 12.42 -27.45 -0.94
N LYS A 39 13.19 -27.44 -2.03
CA LYS A 39 14.67 -27.55 -1.96
C LYS A 39 15.30 -26.25 -1.45
N GLU A 40 14.74 -25.08 -1.78
CA GLU A 40 15.15 -23.80 -1.21
C GLU A 40 14.84 -23.74 0.29
N GLY A 41 13.73 -24.37 0.73
CA GLY A 41 13.38 -24.63 2.12
C GLY A 41 13.00 -23.40 2.94
N THR A 42 13.13 -22.19 2.38
CA THR A 42 12.84 -20.94 3.08
C THR A 42 12.37 -19.83 2.14
N VAL A 43 11.60 -18.88 2.68
CA VAL A 43 11.29 -17.60 2.06
C VAL A 43 11.45 -16.49 3.09
N SER A 44 12.18 -15.43 2.74
CA SER A 44 12.48 -14.32 3.64
C SER A 44 11.57 -13.13 3.35
N VAL A 45 10.77 -12.75 4.35
CA VAL A 45 9.76 -11.71 4.27
C VAL A 45 10.12 -10.56 5.20
N ILE A 46 10.08 -9.33 4.72
CA ILE A 46 9.99 -8.16 5.60
C ILE A 46 8.52 -7.74 5.66
N GLY A 47 7.99 -7.63 6.88
CA GLY A 47 6.60 -7.25 7.14
C GLY A 47 6.45 -6.15 8.18
N PRO A 48 5.24 -5.60 8.35
CA PRO A 48 4.96 -4.60 9.37
C PRO A 48 5.08 -5.20 10.78
N GLN A 49 5.25 -4.31 11.76
CA GLN A 49 5.29 -4.69 13.17
C GLN A 49 3.87 -5.08 13.64
N GLY A 50 3.80 -6.03 14.56
CA GLY A 50 2.56 -6.51 15.18
C GLY A 50 2.50 -8.04 15.20
N SER A 51 1.93 -8.61 16.27
CA SER A 51 1.78 -10.06 16.41
C SER A 51 0.74 -10.62 15.43
N GLU A 52 -0.41 -9.97 15.28
CA GLU A 52 -1.47 -10.41 14.39
C GLU A 52 -0.99 -10.43 12.93
N THR A 53 -0.31 -9.37 12.48
CA THR A 53 0.24 -9.29 11.12
C THR A 53 1.38 -10.29 10.88
N ARG A 54 2.23 -10.52 11.89
CA ARG A 54 3.24 -11.59 11.85
C ARG A 54 2.58 -12.95 11.61
N ASP A 55 1.58 -13.29 12.41
CA ASP A 55 0.91 -14.57 12.36
C ASP A 55 0.19 -14.78 11.02
N ALA A 56 -0.46 -13.74 10.48
CA ALA A 56 -1.07 -13.76 9.15
C ALA A 56 -0.06 -13.98 8.01
N LEU A 57 1.17 -13.50 8.17
CA LEU A 57 2.23 -13.65 7.15
C LEU A 57 2.97 -15.00 7.27
N THR A 58 2.77 -15.77 8.33
CA THR A 58 3.58 -16.96 8.60
C THR A 58 2.77 -18.23 8.80
N LEU A 59 1.80 -18.25 9.73
CA LEU A 59 1.26 -19.50 10.26
C LEU A 59 0.46 -20.30 9.24
N ALA A 60 -0.46 -19.66 8.52
CA ALA A 60 -1.30 -20.36 7.54
C ALA A 60 -0.47 -20.88 6.35
N PHE A 61 0.54 -20.11 5.91
CA PHE A 61 1.48 -20.57 4.89
C PHE A 61 2.27 -21.79 5.35
N GLN A 62 2.90 -21.73 6.52
CA GLN A 62 3.70 -22.83 7.06
C GLN A 62 2.87 -24.11 7.32
N LYS A 63 1.60 -23.95 7.70
CA LYS A 63 0.68 -25.10 7.82
C LYS A 63 0.43 -25.79 6.48
N LYS A 64 0.30 -25.02 5.40
CA LYS A 64 0.06 -25.54 4.04
C LYS A 64 1.32 -26.04 3.35
N TYR A 65 2.44 -25.40 3.61
CA TYR A 65 3.76 -25.72 3.02
C TYR A 65 4.80 -25.94 4.13
N PRO A 66 4.73 -27.03 4.89
CA PRO A 66 5.60 -27.25 6.06
C PRO A 66 7.09 -27.40 5.69
N ASP A 67 7.39 -27.72 4.43
CA ASP A 67 8.77 -27.84 3.92
C ASP A 67 9.40 -26.47 3.56
N ILE A 68 8.65 -25.37 3.67
CA ILE A 68 9.15 -24.02 3.34
C ILE A 68 8.94 -23.11 4.56
N ARG A 69 10.04 -22.77 5.25
CA ARG A 69 10.00 -21.91 6.42
C ARG A 69 9.88 -20.44 6.01
N VAL A 70 9.00 -19.68 6.68
CA VAL A 70 8.93 -18.22 6.53
C VAL A 70 9.87 -17.56 7.53
N GLU A 71 10.90 -16.89 7.04
CA GLU A 71 11.80 -16.05 7.84
C GLU A 71 11.28 -14.61 7.81
N LEU A 72 10.47 -14.24 8.81
CA LEU A 72 9.86 -12.92 8.89
C LEU A 72 10.72 -11.97 9.74
N GLN A 73 11.04 -10.82 9.17
CA GLN A 73 11.60 -9.68 9.87
C GLN A 73 10.54 -8.56 9.95
N SER A 74 10.08 -8.25 11.16
CA SER A 74 9.15 -7.13 11.38
C SER A 74 9.93 -5.83 11.53
N MET A 75 9.67 -4.84 10.67
CA MET A 75 10.36 -3.55 10.77
C MET A 75 9.50 -2.38 10.29
N ALA A 76 9.83 -1.19 10.77
CA ALA A 76 9.21 0.04 10.31
C ALA A 76 9.70 0.41 8.91
N GLY A 77 8.83 1.04 8.11
CA GLY A 77 9.12 1.37 6.72
C GLY A 77 10.42 2.17 6.51
N ASN A 78 10.74 3.11 7.41
CA ASN A 78 11.97 3.91 7.36
C ASN A 78 13.26 3.12 7.63
N GLN A 79 13.18 1.90 8.14
CA GLN A 79 14.33 1.02 8.38
C GLN A 79 14.64 0.11 7.17
N ILE A 80 13.67 -0.10 6.28
CA ILE A 80 13.79 -1.04 5.16
C ILE A 80 14.83 -0.57 4.15
N GLY A 81 14.77 0.70 3.73
CA GLY A 81 15.73 1.25 2.75
C GLY A 81 17.19 1.11 3.20
N PRO A 82 17.58 1.63 4.38
CA PRO A 82 18.93 1.49 4.91
C PRO A 82 19.40 0.04 4.98
N LYS A 83 18.55 -0.90 5.43
CA LYS A 83 18.88 -2.33 5.47
C LYS A 83 19.21 -2.87 4.08
N LEU A 84 18.29 -2.69 3.12
CA LEU A 84 18.48 -3.23 1.77
C LEU A 84 19.67 -2.60 1.05
N PHE A 85 19.92 -1.31 1.23
CA PHE A 85 21.06 -0.65 0.60
C PHE A 85 22.40 -1.15 1.17
N ASN A 86 22.46 -1.36 2.48
CA ASN A 86 23.66 -1.93 3.11
C ASN A 86 23.92 -3.38 2.64
N GLU A 87 22.87 -4.17 2.48
CA GLU A 87 22.98 -5.55 1.97
C GLU A 87 23.46 -5.57 0.51
N LEU A 88 22.84 -4.74 -0.35
CA LEU A 88 23.24 -4.61 -1.76
C LEU A 88 24.69 -4.14 -1.90
N ALA A 89 25.13 -3.16 -1.10
CA ALA A 89 26.51 -2.69 -1.09
C ALA A 89 27.50 -3.76 -0.64
N ALA A 90 27.06 -4.66 0.25
CA ALA A 90 27.87 -5.79 0.72
C ALA A 90 27.77 -7.05 -0.17
N GLY A 91 27.07 -6.97 -1.32
CA GLY A 91 26.82 -8.11 -2.20
C GLY A 91 25.97 -9.21 -1.58
N ARG A 92 25.20 -8.88 -0.55
CA ARG A 92 24.32 -9.81 0.17
C ARG A 92 22.87 -9.53 -0.18
N ASN A 93 22.07 -10.57 -0.24
CA ASN A 93 20.63 -10.49 -0.47
C ASN A 93 19.97 -11.44 0.53
N SER A 94 19.16 -10.90 1.42
CA SER A 94 18.52 -11.67 2.47
C SER A 94 17.00 -11.57 2.45
N THR A 95 16.42 -10.90 1.47
CA THR A 95 14.98 -10.60 1.45
C THR A 95 14.37 -10.97 0.10
N ASP A 96 13.32 -11.78 0.12
CA ASP A 96 12.57 -12.18 -1.07
C ASP A 96 11.42 -11.23 -1.38
N VAL A 97 10.69 -10.80 -0.35
CA VAL A 97 9.52 -9.93 -0.54
C VAL A 97 9.36 -8.95 0.62
N LEU A 98 8.84 -7.78 0.28
CA LEU A 98 8.46 -6.72 1.21
C LEU A 98 6.94 -6.62 1.25
N ILE A 99 6.35 -6.71 2.44
CA ILE A 99 4.97 -6.33 2.72
C ILE A 99 5.05 -5.03 3.51
N THR A 100 4.73 -3.91 2.87
CA THR A 100 5.00 -2.59 3.45
C THR A 100 4.05 -1.52 2.92
N GLY A 101 4.21 -0.29 3.40
CA GLY A 101 3.51 0.87 2.87
C GLY A 101 4.09 1.34 1.53
N THR A 102 3.23 1.90 0.69
CA THR A 102 3.59 2.41 -0.64
C THR A 102 4.68 3.48 -0.60
N THR A 103 4.73 4.31 0.46
CA THR A 103 5.76 5.33 0.65
C THR A 103 7.17 4.74 0.62
N THR A 104 7.42 3.66 1.36
CA THR A 104 8.74 2.99 1.37
C THR A 104 9.12 2.51 -0.03
N ALA A 105 8.19 1.90 -0.75
CA ALA A 105 8.44 1.40 -2.10
C ALA A 105 8.70 2.56 -3.08
N LEU A 106 7.87 3.60 -3.07
CA LEU A 106 7.85 4.65 -4.10
C LEU A 106 8.86 5.79 -3.85
N GLU A 107 9.06 6.20 -2.58
CA GLU A 107 9.97 7.31 -2.26
C GLU A 107 11.40 6.85 -2.01
N THR A 108 11.60 5.60 -1.57
CA THR A 108 12.92 5.12 -1.16
C THR A 108 13.49 4.09 -2.12
N LEU A 109 12.75 3.01 -2.41
CA LEU A 109 13.31 1.86 -3.11
C LEU A 109 13.24 1.97 -4.63
N LEU A 110 12.16 2.50 -5.18
CA LEU A 110 11.98 2.63 -6.63
C LEU A 110 12.97 3.62 -7.25
N PRO A 111 13.18 4.84 -6.71
CA PRO A 111 14.19 5.75 -7.22
C PRO A 111 15.62 5.18 -7.15
N ALA A 112 15.91 4.40 -6.12
CA ALA A 112 17.20 3.70 -5.97
C ALA A 112 17.34 2.46 -6.88
N LYS A 113 16.34 2.17 -7.73
CA LYS A 113 16.29 0.99 -8.60
C LYS A 113 16.52 -0.33 -7.84
N ALA A 114 16.05 -0.39 -6.60
CA ALA A 114 16.22 -1.56 -5.72
C ALA A 114 15.12 -2.62 -5.88
N LEU A 115 14.12 -2.38 -6.74
CA LEU A 115 12.99 -3.26 -6.99
C LEU A 115 13.00 -3.87 -8.38
N VAL A 116 12.34 -5.03 -8.52
CA VAL A 116 12.02 -5.66 -9.81
C VAL A 116 10.51 -5.69 -10.03
N ALA A 117 10.09 -5.87 -11.28
CA ALA A 117 8.67 -5.99 -11.64
C ALA A 117 8.05 -7.21 -10.94
N VAL A 118 6.85 -7.04 -10.39
CA VAL A 118 6.13 -8.08 -9.62
C VAL A 118 5.50 -9.14 -10.53
N LYS A 119 4.90 -8.72 -11.67
CA LYS A 119 4.13 -9.62 -12.53
C LYS A 119 4.83 -10.92 -12.94
N PRO A 120 6.13 -10.94 -13.30
CA PRO A 120 6.84 -12.17 -13.66
C PRO A 120 6.93 -13.23 -12.53
N TRP A 121 6.68 -12.83 -11.29
CA TRP A 121 6.68 -13.71 -10.12
C TRP A 121 5.31 -14.30 -9.80
N LEU A 122 4.26 -13.79 -10.40
CA LEU A 122 2.87 -14.23 -10.22
C LEU A 122 2.59 -15.40 -11.17
N SER A 123 3.14 -16.58 -10.90
CA SER A 123 3.07 -17.75 -11.78
C SER A 123 2.15 -18.87 -11.24
N GLY A 124 1.64 -18.75 -10.03
CA GLY A 124 0.78 -19.75 -9.41
C GLY A 124 -0.71 -19.58 -9.75
N PRO A 125 -1.52 -20.61 -9.54
CA PRO A 125 -2.92 -20.67 -9.94
C PRO A 125 -3.81 -19.58 -9.30
N ASN A 126 -3.46 -19.10 -8.10
CA ASN A 126 -4.25 -18.08 -7.41
C ASN A 126 -4.00 -16.66 -7.93
N THR A 127 -2.94 -16.46 -8.71
CA THR A 127 -2.50 -15.14 -9.20
C THR A 127 -2.81 -14.91 -10.67
N GLN A 128 -3.27 -15.93 -11.42
CA GLN A 128 -3.46 -15.87 -12.87
C GLN A 128 -4.76 -15.17 -13.31
N ASP A 129 -5.76 -15.06 -12.43
CA ASP A 129 -7.05 -14.47 -12.79
C ASP A 129 -7.20 -13.05 -12.19
N PRO A 130 -6.94 -12.00 -12.99
CA PRO A 130 -7.09 -10.63 -12.53
C PRO A 130 -8.56 -10.23 -12.27
N SER A 131 -9.55 -10.96 -12.82
CA SER A 131 -10.96 -10.68 -12.60
C SER A 131 -11.40 -10.84 -11.13
N LYS A 132 -10.64 -11.61 -10.36
CA LYS A 132 -10.83 -11.78 -8.91
C LYS A 132 -10.49 -10.54 -8.09
N TRP A 133 -9.86 -9.54 -8.70
CA TRP A 133 -9.46 -8.32 -8.04
C TRP A 133 -10.42 -7.16 -8.34
N ARG A 134 -10.45 -6.17 -7.47
CA ARG A 134 -11.28 -4.97 -7.63
C ARG A 134 -11.00 -4.29 -8.98
N GLY A 135 -12.05 -3.94 -9.70
CA GLY A 135 -11.92 -3.38 -11.05
C GLY A 135 -11.43 -4.36 -12.12
N GLY A 136 -11.40 -5.69 -11.84
CA GLY A 136 -11.00 -6.71 -12.81
C GLY A 136 -9.50 -6.69 -13.15
N LYS A 137 -8.65 -6.12 -12.32
CA LYS A 137 -7.20 -5.98 -12.56
C LYS A 137 -6.40 -5.93 -11.26
N LEU A 138 -5.13 -6.29 -11.35
CA LEU A 138 -4.16 -6.03 -10.29
C LEU A 138 -3.92 -4.52 -10.19
N THR A 139 -3.89 -4.00 -8.97
CA THR A 139 -3.66 -2.58 -8.69
C THR A 139 -2.19 -2.35 -8.33
N PHE A 140 -1.55 -1.42 -8.99
CA PHE A 140 -0.18 -0.98 -8.65
C PHE A 140 -0.20 0.48 -8.27
N SER A 141 0.65 0.86 -7.33
CA SER A 141 0.75 2.25 -6.90
C SER A 141 1.77 3.08 -7.69
N ASP A 142 2.73 2.41 -8.35
CA ASP A 142 3.70 3.04 -9.25
C ASP A 142 3.10 3.34 -10.63
N GLU A 143 3.55 4.41 -11.27
CA GLU A 143 3.08 4.85 -12.61
C GLU A 143 3.36 3.80 -13.69
N ALA A 144 4.47 3.05 -13.58
CA ALA A 144 4.82 1.98 -14.48
C ALA A 144 3.93 0.72 -14.33
N GLN A 145 3.03 0.68 -13.33
CA GLN A 145 2.13 -0.44 -13.04
C GLN A 145 2.85 -1.79 -12.92
N SER A 146 3.98 -1.83 -12.20
CA SER A 146 4.92 -2.95 -12.26
C SER A 146 5.57 -3.33 -10.94
N TYR A 147 5.90 -2.37 -10.07
CA TYR A 147 6.86 -2.58 -8.98
C TYR A 147 6.24 -2.70 -7.60
N ASN A 148 5.11 -2.07 -7.34
CA ASN A 148 4.47 -2.09 -6.02
C ASN A 148 2.99 -2.46 -6.15
N LEU A 149 2.69 -3.76 -5.95
CA LEU A 149 1.34 -4.31 -6.02
C LEU A 149 0.56 -3.98 -4.75
N VAL A 150 -0.58 -3.32 -4.90
CA VAL A 150 -1.53 -3.05 -3.81
C VAL A 150 -2.55 -4.17 -3.75
N PHE A 151 -2.60 -4.89 -2.64
CA PHE A 151 -3.50 -6.03 -2.43
C PHE A 151 -4.58 -5.75 -1.37
N SER A 152 -4.41 -4.71 -0.57
CA SER A 152 -5.36 -4.28 0.45
C SER A 152 -5.45 -2.76 0.49
N ALA A 153 -6.64 -2.23 0.70
CA ALA A 153 -6.85 -0.79 0.85
C ALA A 153 -8.08 -0.52 1.71
N TYR A 154 -8.15 0.67 2.30
CA TYR A 154 -9.30 1.12 3.06
C TYR A 154 -9.66 2.57 2.74
N VAL A 155 -10.92 2.89 2.94
CA VAL A 155 -11.43 4.26 2.83
C VAL A 155 -11.12 4.99 4.12
N LYS A 156 -10.46 6.14 4.02
CA LYS A 156 -10.23 7.01 5.17
C LYS A 156 -11.53 7.75 5.52
N ALA A 157 -11.99 7.64 6.78
CA ALA A 157 -13.05 8.51 7.25
C ALA A 157 -12.60 9.98 7.13
N PRO A 158 -13.44 10.90 6.63
CA PRO A 158 -13.06 12.31 6.54
C PRO A 158 -12.53 12.85 7.86
N PHE A 159 -13.28 12.66 8.93
CA PHE A 159 -12.89 12.96 10.30
C PHE A 159 -13.72 12.17 11.30
N ILE A 160 -13.30 12.22 12.56
CA ILE A 160 -13.95 11.65 13.72
C ILE A 160 -14.59 12.78 14.52
N TYR A 161 -15.74 12.54 15.12
CA TYR A 161 -16.40 13.55 15.95
C TYR A 161 -17.01 12.95 17.20
N ASN A 162 -17.12 13.77 18.25
CA ASN A 162 -17.86 13.45 19.45
C ASN A 162 -19.37 13.57 19.19
N SER A 163 -20.07 12.44 19.19
CA SER A 163 -21.48 12.36 18.79
C SER A 163 -22.48 12.95 19.81
N GLN A 164 -22.01 13.33 21.01
CA GLN A 164 -22.81 14.05 21.99
C GLN A 164 -22.76 15.57 21.79
N LEU A 165 -21.73 16.08 21.10
CA LEU A 165 -21.46 17.52 20.95
C LEU A 165 -21.57 18.00 19.51
N VAL A 166 -21.45 17.09 18.55
CA VAL A 166 -21.39 17.39 17.11
C VAL A 166 -22.34 16.46 16.38
N SER A 167 -23.14 17.01 15.46
CA SER A 167 -23.95 16.23 14.53
C SER A 167 -23.22 16.03 13.21
N GLY A 168 -23.13 14.79 12.72
CA GLY A 168 -22.59 14.53 11.39
C GLY A 168 -23.42 15.17 10.27
N ALA A 169 -24.71 15.48 10.53
CA ALA A 169 -25.61 16.16 9.60
C ALA A 169 -25.25 17.64 9.33
N ASP A 170 -24.43 18.23 10.20
CA ASP A 170 -23.93 19.61 10.05
C ASP A 170 -22.95 19.76 8.86
N PHE A 171 -22.46 18.64 8.31
CA PHE A 171 -21.43 18.65 7.29
C PHE A 171 -21.95 18.10 5.96
N LYS A 172 -21.73 18.86 4.89
CA LYS A 172 -21.98 18.48 3.49
C LYS A 172 -20.75 18.69 2.62
N SER A 173 -19.76 19.41 3.16
CA SER A 173 -18.52 19.79 2.49
C SER A 173 -17.41 19.90 3.52
N TRP A 174 -16.18 19.67 3.12
CA TRP A 174 -15.00 20.03 3.93
C TRP A 174 -15.00 21.52 4.31
N LYS A 175 -15.59 22.37 3.48
CA LYS A 175 -15.67 23.83 3.73
C LYS A 175 -16.53 24.18 4.94
N ASP A 176 -17.44 23.31 5.35
CA ASP A 176 -18.28 23.54 6.53
C ASP A 176 -17.47 23.59 7.83
N LEU A 177 -16.28 22.95 7.85
CA LEU A 177 -15.33 23.07 8.96
C LEU A 177 -14.79 24.50 9.16
N LEU A 178 -14.91 25.37 8.16
CA LEU A 178 -14.46 26.76 8.23
C LEU A 178 -15.49 27.69 8.89
N GLU A 179 -16.69 27.20 9.21
CA GLU A 179 -17.72 27.99 9.87
C GLU A 179 -17.25 28.45 11.27
N PRO A 180 -17.59 29.67 11.70
CA PRO A 180 -17.16 30.23 12.97
C PRO A 180 -17.47 29.37 14.20
N LYS A 181 -18.55 28.57 14.15
CA LYS A 181 -18.96 27.69 15.25
C LYS A 181 -17.95 26.58 15.55
N TRP A 182 -17.01 26.28 14.63
CA TRP A 182 -16.01 25.24 14.77
C TRP A 182 -14.62 25.76 15.20
N GLN A 183 -14.43 27.07 15.31
CA GLN A 183 -13.19 27.63 15.83
C GLN A 183 -12.91 27.14 17.25
N GLY A 184 -11.67 26.75 17.54
CA GLY A 184 -11.28 26.16 18.81
C GLY A 184 -11.82 24.76 19.11
N LYS A 185 -12.43 24.08 18.11
CA LYS A 185 -13.06 22.77 18.28
C LYS A 185 -12.44 21.66 17.43
N ILE A 186 -11.37 21.95 16.70
CA ILE A 186 -10.77 21.02 15.74
C ILE A 186 -9.35 20.65 16.16
N ALA A 187 -9.07 19.35 16.16
CA ALA A 187 -7.73 18.80 16.18
C ALA A 187 -7.42 18.16 14.83
N LEU A 188 -6.35 18.60 14.17
CA LEU A 188 -5.82 18.04 12.95
C LEU A 188 -4.55 17.27 13.28
N LYS A 189 -4.44 16.00 12.90
CA LYS A 189 -3.19 15.23 13.01
C LYS A 189 -2.05 15.99 12.36
N ASP A 190 -0.86 15.98 12.99
CA ASP A 190 0.35 16.64 12.44
C ASP A 190 0.44 16.42 10.92
N PRO A 191 0.31 17.48 10.11
CA PRO A 191 0.19 17.36 8.66
C PRO A 191 1.52 17.25 7.92
N VAL A 192 2.65 17.41 8.62
CA VAL A 192 4.01 17.32 8.01
C VAL A 192 4.62 15.94 8.21
N GLY A 193 4.14 15.20 9.21
CA GLY A 193 4.55 13.81 9.44
C GLY A 193 3.74 12.82 8.61
N ALA A 194 4.32 11.63 8.37
CA ALA A 194 3.56 10.54 7.74
C ALA A 194 2.30 10.18 8.54
N GLY A 195 1.18 10.01 7.89
CA GLY A 195 -0.08 9.64 8.54
C GLY A 195 -1.30 10.37 7.98
N GLY A 196 -2.41 10.32 8.74
CA GLY A 196 -3.69 10.84 8.26
C GLY A 196 -3.72 12.36 8.10
N GLY A 197 -2.88 13.12 8.82
CA GLY A 197 -2.77 14.58 8.63
C GLY A 197 -2.24 14.93 7.25
N LEU A 198 -1.11 14.33 6.84
CA LEU A 198 -0.55 14.49 5.50
C LEU A 198 -1.49 13.91 4.44
N GLY A 199 -2.16 12.78 4.73
CA GLY A 199 -3.14 12.19 3.81
C GLY A 199 -4.31 13.12 3.50
N ASN A 200 -4.91 13.73 4.52
CA ASN A 200 -5.98 14.73 4.33
C ASN A 200 -5.45 15.99 3.61
N SER A 201 -4.26 16.45 3.96
CA SER A 201 -3.62 17.58 3.28
C SER A 201 -3.35 17.29 1.80
N THR A 202 -2.97 16.05 1.47
CA THR A 202 -2.80 15.60 0.07
C THR A 202 -4.13 15.63 -0.69
N LEU A 203 -5.22 15.13 -0.09
CA LEU A 203 -6.55 15.24 -0.67
C LEU A 203 -6.92 16.69 -0.92
N TRP A 204 -6.84 17.53 0.11
CA TRP A 204 -7.25 18.94 0.01
C TRP A 204 -6.45 19.70 -1.03
N TYR A 205 -5.12 19.53 -1.05
CA TYR A 205 -4.22 20.16 -2.00
C TYR A 205 -4.57 19.82 -3.45
N SER A 206 -4.87 18.56 -3.70
CA SER A 206 -5.07 18.01 -5.05
C SER A 206 -6.51 18.10 -5.55
N HIS A 207 -7.48 18.42 -4.68
CA HIS A 207 -8.90 18.46 -5.04
C HIS A 207 -9.26 19.82 -5.63
N GLU A 208 -9.81 19.84 -6.86
CA GLU A 208 -10.16 21.09 -7.59
C GLU A 208 -11.08 22.03 -6.80
N GLY A 209 -12.02 21.48 -6.04
CA GLY A 209 -12.97 22.26 -5.23
C GLY A 209 -12.40 22.79 -3.91
N LEU A 210 -11.21 22.38 -3.49
CA LEU A 210 -10.57 22.75 -2.20
C LEU A 210 -9.27 23.54 -2.44
N GLY A 211 -8.19 22.88 -2.82
CA GLY A 211 -6.92 23.46 -3.16
C GLY A 211 -6.21 24.24 -2.04
N LYS A 212 -5.20 24.99 -2.43
CA LYS A 212 -4.37 25.80 -1.53
C LYS A 212 -5.16 26.84 -0.72
N ASP A 213 -6.26 27.37 -1.28
CA ASP A 213 -7.07 28.40 -0.59
C ASP A 213 -7.88 27.83 0.56
N PHE A 214 -8.45 26.62 0.39
CA PHE A 214 -9.07 25.90 1.51
C PHE A 214 -8.05 25.61 2.61
N MET A 215 -6.88 25.15 2.25
CA MET A 215 -5.82 24.85 3.21
C MET A 215 -5.40 26.08 4.00
N ARG A 216 -5.17 27.24 3.34
CA ARG A 216 -4.86 28.49 4.04
C ARG A 216 -5.92 28.85 5.08
N LYS A 217 -7.20 28.75 4.73
CA LYS A 217 -8.31 29.02 5.66
C LYS A 217 -8.39 28.02 6.79
N MET A 218 -8.15 26.73 6.50
CA MET A 218 -8.17 25.65 7.49
C MET A 218 -7.06 25.83 8.53
N PHE A 219 -5.84 26.13 8.07
CA PHE A 219 -4.69 26.34 8.96
C PHE A 219 -4.71 27.69 9.69
N ALA A 220 -5.52 28.64 9.23
CA ALA A 220 -5.75 29.91 9.89
C ALA A 220 -6.91 29.87 10.92
N LEU A 221 -7.55 28.73 11.13
CA LEU A 221 -8.60 28.61 12.16
C LEU A 221 -8.04 28.89 13.53
N LYS A 222 -8.74 29.74 14.28
CA LYS A 222 -8.35 30.07 15.66
C LYS A 222 -8.31 28.81 16.52
N ASP A 223 -7.26 28.67 17.31
CA ASP A 223 -7.04 27.57 18.25
C ASP A 223 -7.10 26.16 17.62
N LEU A 224 -6.73 26.04 16.31
CA LEU A 224 -6.47 24.77 15.69
C LEU A 224 -5.25 24.11 16.33
N VAL A 225 -5.40 22.89 16.83
CA VAL A 225 -4.29 22.12 17.40
C VAL A 225 -3.86 20.98 16.47
N MET A 226 -2.56 20.68 16.48
CA MET A 226 -1.98 19.67 15.59
C MET A 226 -1.19 18.61 16.38
N PRO A 227 -1.87 17.69 17.09
CA PRO A 227 -1.22 16.65 17.87
C PRO A 227 -0.47 15.65 16.99
N ARG A 228 0.67 15.14 17.50
CA ARG A 228 1.42 14.03 16.90
C ARG A 228 0.97 12.67 17.41
N ASP A 229 0.37 12.62 18.59
CA ASP A 229 -0.10 11.40 19.22
C ASP A 229 -1.60 11.17 18.97
N ASP A 230 -1.94 9.99 18.43
CA ASP A 230 -3.32 9.64 18.08
C ASP A 230 -4.19 9.41 19.33
N ARG A 231 -3.63 8.83 20.42
CA ARG A 231 -4.37 8.60 21.67
C ARG A 231 -4.75 9.92 22.30
N GLN A 232 -3.80 10.85 22.38
CA GLN A 232 -4.05 12.21 22.89
C GLN A 232 -5.15 12.92 22.09
N MET A 233 -5.09 12.80 20.76
CA MET A 233 -6.07 13.42 19.85
C MET A 233 -7.47 12.86 20.04
N LEU A 234 -7.59 11.53 20.16
CA LEU A 234 -8.87 10.86 20.39
C LEU A 234 -9.41 11.12 21.81
N ASP A 235 -8.54 11.22 22.81
CA ASP A 235 -8.94 11.61 24.18
C ASP A 235 -9.50 13.04 24.19
N PHE A 236 -8.86 13.98 23.50
CA PHE A 236 -9.40 15.34 23.35
C PHE A 236 -10.80 15.34 22.73
N ALA A 237 -10.99 14.55 21.66
CA ALA A 237 -12.29 14.45 20.98
C ALA A 237 -13.34 13.80 21.90
N ALA A 238 -13.02 12.70 22.56
CA ALA A 238 -13.91 11.98 23.44
C ALA A 238 -14.38 12.84 24.64
N ARG A 239 -13.46 13.62 25.23
CA ARG A 239 -13.77 14.56 26.34
C ARG A 239 -14.38 15.88 25.89
N GLY A 240 -14.53 16.10 24.59
CA GLY A 240 -15.13 17.33 24.05
C GLY A 240 -14.23 18.56 24.07
N LYS A 241 -12.94 18.43 24.40
CA LYS A 241 -12.00 19.56 24.33
C LYS A 241 -11.80 20.06 22.89
N TYR A 242 -11.63 19.11 21.96
CA TYR A 242 -11.63 19.33 20.50
C TYR A 242 -12.51 18.26 19.89
N PRO A 243 -13.84 18.48 19.83
CA PRO A 243 -14.81 17.45 19.49
C PRO A 243 -14.74 16.95 18.04
N ILE A 244 -13.92 17.56 17.19
CA ILE A 244 -13.65 17.13 15.81
C ILE A 244 -12.17 16.78 15.69
N ALA A 245 -11.88 15.55 15.24
CA ALA A 245 -10.53 15.02 15.07
C ALA A 245 -10.29 14.57 13.63
N ILE A 246 -9.40 15.24 12.90
CA ILE A 246 -9.10 15.00 11.49
C ILE A 246 -7.81 14.20 11.37
N GLY A 247 -7.88 12.99 10.80
CA GLY A 247 -6.70 12.18 10.48
C GLY A 247 -6.11 11.29 11.56
N PRO A 248 -6.79 10.99 12.70
CA PRO A 248 -6.25 9.99 13.64
C PRO A 248 -6.24 8.59 13.00
N SER A 249 -5.54 7.65 13.65
CA SER A 249 -5.55 6.24 13.28
C SER A 249 -6.96 5.65 13.36
N ASP A 250 -7.44 5.04 12.26
CA ASP A 250 -8.77 4.40 12.23
C ASP A 250 -8.81 3.17 13.15
N VAL A 251 -7.74 2.39 13.21
CA VAL A 251 -7.62 1.24 14.12
C VAL A 251 -7.81 1.69 15.56
N LEU A 252 -7.06 2.71 15.97
CA LEU A 252 -7.15 3.22 17.33
C LEU A 252 -8.50 3.89 17.63
N THR A 253 -9.07 4.59 16.65
CA THR A 253 -10.43 5.16 16.73
C THR A 253 -11.45 4.06 17.02
N ASN A 254 -11.35 2.95 16.32
CA ASN A 254 -12.24 1.81 16.49
C ASN A 254 -12.10 1.17 17.88
N GLU A 255 -10.89 1.11 18.43
CA GLU A 255 -10.69 0.68 19.83
C GLU A 255 -11.40 1.60 20.82
N PHE A 256 -11.33 2.91 20.62
CA PHE A 256 -12.00 3.89 21.49
C PHE A 256 -13.53 3.76 21.39
N ILE A 257 -14.07 3.61 20.17
CA ILE A 257 -15.52 3.40 19.96
C ILE A 257 -15.97 2.09 20.62
N ALA A 258 -15.21 1.00 20.47
CA ALA A 258 -15.52 -0.29 21.08
C ALA A 258 -15.51 -0.26 22.62
N ARG A 259 -14.77 0.67 23.22
CA ARG A 259 -14.77 0.93 24.67
C ARG A 259 -15.94 1.84 25.12
N GLY A 260 -16.86 2.18 24.21
CA GLY A 260 -18.05 2.99 24.54
C GLY A 260 -17.82 4.50 24.58
N LEU A 261 -16.67 4.99 24.10
CA LEU A 261 -16.44 6.45 24.01
C LEU A 261 -17.34 7.07 22.93
N PRO A 262 -17.84 8.32 23.11
CA PRO A 262 -18.84 8.93 22.25
C PRO A 262 -18.24 9.44 20.93
N LEU A 263 -17.45 8.61 20.27
CA LEU A 263 -16.82 8.93 19.00
C LEU A 263 -17.55 8.25 17.84
N LYS A 264 -17.67 8.96 16.73
CA LYS A 264 -18.18 8.43 15.45
C LYS A 264 -17.29 8.87 14.30
N HIS A 265 -17.17 7.99 13.31
CA HIS A 265 -16.64 8.37 12.00
C HIS A 265 -17.68 9.19 11.23
N LEU A 266 -17.27 10.28 10.59
CA LEU A 266 -18.09 10.86 9.54
C LEU A 266 -18.08 9.91 8.33
N ARG A 267 -19.25 9.61 7.78
CA ARG A 267 -19.33 8.72 6.63
C ARG A 267 -18.72 9.36 5.39
N PRO A 268 -17.92 8.60 4.60
CA PRO A 268 -17.25 9.11 3.39
C PRO A 268 -18.17 9.82 2.41
N GLU A 269 -19.38 9.29 2.23
CA GLU A 269 -20.39 9.81 1.32
C GLU A 269 -21.09 11.09 1.78
N THR A 270 -20.82 11.55 2.98
CA THR A 270 -21.46 12.76 3.55
C THR A 270 -20.94 14.04 2.89
N LEU A 271 -19.65 14.10 2.60
CA LEU A 271 -19.02 15.28 2.01
C LEU A 271 -19.03 15.21 0.49
N LYS A 272 -19.46 16.27 -0.18
CA LYS A 272 -19.52 16.32 -1.65
C LYS A 272 -18.14 16.18 -2.33
N GLU A 273 -17.07 16.60 -1.67
CA GLU A 273 -15.71 16.41 -2.14
C GLU A 273 -15.18 15.01 -1.82
N GLY A 274 -15.92 14.21 -1.04
CA GLY A 274 -15.57 12.85 -0.64
C GLY A 274 -14.35 12.77 0.25
N THR A 275 -13.71 11.62 0.16
CA THR A 275 -12.48 11.27 0.86
C THR A 275 -11.58 10.44 -0.06
N TYR A 276 -10.57 9.77 0.49
CA TYR A 276 -9.58 9.01 -0.27
C TYR A 276 -9.48 7.56 0.20
N ILE A 277 -8.86 6.73 -0.62
CA ILE A 277 -8.37 5.41 -0.21
C ILE A 277 -6.86 5.44 -0.01
N THR A 278 -6.40 4.53 0.82
CA THR A 278 -4.98 4.30 1.07
C THR A 278 -4.72 2.81 1.30
N ALA A 279 -3.55 2.34 0.88
CA ALA A 279 -3.14 0.96 1.08
C ALA A 279 -2.69 0.68 2.53
N GLY A 280 -2.30 1.70 3.31
CA GLY A 280 -1.59 1.47 4.56
C GLY A 280 -0.36 0.59 4.32
N ASN A 281 -0.26 -0.55 5.01
CA ASN A 281 0.77 -1.58 4.76
C ASN A 281 0.30 -2.67 3.77
N GLY A 282 -0.75 -2.41 3.01
CA GLY A 282 -1.39 -3.35 2.08
C GLY A 282 -0.76 -3.38 0.69
N SER A 283 0.56 -3.21 0.59
CA SER A 283 1.28 -3.37 -0.68
C SER A 283 2.47 -4.31 -0.56
N LEU A 284 2.88 -4.89 -1.68
CA LEU A 284 4.07 -5.71 -1.77
C LEU A 284 5.00 -5.23 -2.88
N ALA A 285 6.30 -5.40 -2.63
CA ALA A 285 7.36 -5.15 -3.60
C ALA A 285 8.43 -6.24 -3.51
N ILE A 286 9.14 -6.48 -4.60
CA ILE A 286 10.17 -7.52 -4.68
C ILE A 286 11.53 -6.84 -4.84
N PRO A 287 12.48 -7.05 -3.90
CA PRO A 287 13.85 -6.58 -4.04
C PRO A 287 14.51 -7.20 -5.28
N ARG A 288 15.47 -6.45 -5.87
CA ARG A 288 16.16 -6.86 -7.11
C ARG A 288 16.80 -8.25 -7.04
N SER A 289 17.14 -8.70 -5.88
CA SER A 289 17.96 -9.90 -5.67
C SER A 289 17.31 -10.87 -4.69
N ALA A 290 16.04 -11.21 -4.93
CA ALA A 290 15.34 -12.23 -4.14
C ALA A 290 16.14 -13.57 -4.15
N PRO A 291 16.62 -14.06 -2.98
CA PRO A 291 17.52 -15.21 -2.92
C PRO A 291 16.83 -16.56 -3.15
N HIS A 292 15.50 -16.66 -2.90
CA HIS A 292 14.75 -17.91 -2.99
C HIS A 292 13.61 -17.78 -4.04
N PRO A 293 13.93 -17.80 -5.34
CA PRO A 293 12.99 -17.42 -6.39
C PRO A 293 11.77 -18.33 -6.51
N ASN A 294 11.90 -19.64 -6.21
CA ASN A 294 10.77 -20.56 -6.28
C ASN A 294 9.93 -20.51 -5.01
N ALA A 295 10.54 -20.44 -3.84
CA ALA A 295 9.83 -20.27 -2.56
C ALA A 295 9.07 -18.94 -2.54
N LEU A 296 9.64 -17.87 -3.10
CA LEU A 296 8.95 -16.59 -3.30
C LEU A 296 7.67 -16.75 -4.16
N ARG A 297 7.74 -17.46 -5.31
CA ARG A 297 6.57 -17.70 -6.17
C ARG A 297 5.47 -18.46 -5.43
N VAL A 298 5.82 -19.49 -4.67
CA VAL A 298 4.88 -20.26 -3.86
C VAL A 298 4.29 -19.41 -2.74
N TYR A 299 5.09 -18.57 -2.10
CA TYR A 299 4.63 -17.66 -1.06
C TYR A 299 3.67 -16.62 -1.62
N LEU A 300 4.00 -16.00 -2.75
CA LEU A 300 3.12 -15.01 -3.39
C LEU A 300 1.79 -15.62 -3.84
N ASP A 301 1.80 -16.84 -4.39
CA ASP A 301 0.58 -17.53 -4.78
C ASP A 301 -0.33 -17.80 -3.58
N PHE A 302 0.24 -18.26 -2.46
CA PHE A 302 -0.52 -18.44 -1.22
C PHE A 302 -0.98 -17.11 -0.64
N PHE A 303 -0.09 -16.14 -0.48
CA PHE A 303 -0.41 -14.86 0.17
C PHE A 303 -1.50 -14.09 -0.59
N LEU A 304 -1.46 -14.13 -1.92
CA LEU A 304 -2.46 -13.50 -2.78
C LEU A 304 -3.69 -14.41 -3.05
N SER A 305 -3.78 -15.61 -2.48
CA SER A 305 -4.96 -16.47 -2.54
C SER A 305 -6.10 -15.92 -1.67
N PRO A 306 -7.36 -16.42 -1.82
CA PRO A 306 -8.44 -16.05 -0.91
C PRO A 306 -8.12 -16.34 0.57
N GLU A 307 -7.44 -17.47 0.85
CA GLU A 307 -7.04 -17.87 2.20
C GLU A 307 -6.01 -16.87 2.79
N GLY A 308 -4.90 -16.64 2.10
CA GLY A 308 -3.85 -15.72 2.58
C GLY A 308 -4.35 -14.28 2.71
N GLN A 309 -5.19 -13.84 1.78
CA GLN A 309 -5.79 -12.51 1.83
C GLN A 309 -6.84 -12.37 2.95
N LEU A 310 -7.54 -13.43 3.32
CA LEU A 310 -8.46 -13.42 4.45
C LEU A 310 -7.70 -13.28 5.78
N GLU A 311 -6.63 -14.06 5.96
CA GLU A 311 -5.80 -13.97 7.16
C GLU A 311 -5.17 -12.57 7.32
N TRP A 312 -4.64 -12.01 6.23
CA TRP A 312 -4.15 -10.63 6.24
C TRP A 312 -5.26 -9.62 6.58
N SER A 313 -6.42 -9.73 5.93
CA SER A 313 -7.52 -8.79 6.09
C SER A 313 -8.05 -8.77 7.52
N LYS A 314 -8.12 -9.94 8.19
CA LYS A 314 -8.49 -10.04 9.60
C LYS A 314 -7.44 -9.37 10.50
N ALA A 315 -6.16 -9.65 10.29
CA ALA A 315 -5.07 -9.10 11.09
C ALA A 315 -4.91 -7.59 10.91
N ALA A 316 -4.96 -7.11 9.67
CA ALA A 316 -4.82 -5.69 9.35
C ALA A 316 -6.11 -4.89 9.59
N ARG A 317 -7.27 -5.56 9.69
CA ARG A 317 -8.63 -4.95 9.81
C ARG A 317 -8.99 -4.06 8.61
N PHE A 318 -8.42 -4.35 7.44
CA PHE A 318 -8.68 -3.67 6.18
C PHE A 318 -9.15 -4.66 5.11
N ALA A 319 -9.96 -4.18 4.17
CA ALA A 319 -10.47 -5.01 3.10
C ALA A 319 -9.34 -5.43 2.14
N SER A 320 -9.29 -6.72 1.81
CA SER A 320 -8.55 -7.17 0.64
C SER A 320 -9.19 -6.58 -0.63
N LEU A 321 -8.37 -6.28 -1.62
CA LEU A 321 -8.83 -5.90 -2.95
C LEU A 321 -9.30 -7.11 -3.77
N ARG A 322 -9.13 -8.35 -3.27
CA ARG A 322 -9.79 -9.52 -3.86
C ARG A 322 -11.29 -9.48 -3.60
N ARG A 323 -12.08 -9.76 -4.63
CA ARG A 323 -13.55 -9.75 -4.59
C ARG A 323 -14.13 -10.98 -3.90
N ASP A 324 -13.41 -12.09 -3.96
CA ASP A 324 -13.78 -13.40 -3.40
C ASP A 324 -13.32 -13.60 -1.94
N VAL A 325 -12.82 -12.55 -1.29
CA VAL A 325 -12.49 -12.54 0.14
C VAL A 325 -13.63 -11.89 0.93
N PRO A 326 -14.19 -12.55 1.96
CA PRO A 326 -15.20 -11.97 2.85
C PRO A 326 -14.70 -10.67 3.51
N LYS A 327 -15.62 -9.72 3.73
CA LYS A 327 -15.31 -8.40 4.32
C LYS A 327 -16.16 -8.08 5.56
N ASP A 328 -16.93 -9.03 6.04
CA ASP A 328 -17.83 -8.92 7.21
C ASP A 328 -17.09 -8.61 8.53
N HIS A 329 -15.81 -8.93 8.61
CA HIS A 329 -14.91 -8.61 9.72
C HIS A 329 -14.32 -7.19 9.64
N VAL A 330 -14.51 -6.48 8.53
CA VAL A 330 -14.07 -5.09 8.34
C VAL A 330 -15.23 -4.15 8.53
N GLN A 331 -15.03 -3.04 9.22
CA GLN A 331 -16.09 -2.03 9.35
C GLN A 331 -16.51 -1.49 7.98
N ASP A 332 -17.83 -1.49 7.70
CA ASP A 332 -18.41 -1.08 6.41
C ASP A 332 -17.88 0.27 5.92
N ILE A 333 -17.69 1.22 6.83
CA ILE A 333 -17.18 2.55 6.51
C ILE A 333 -15.76 2.55 5.91
N LEU A 334 -14.96 1.53 6.23
CA LEU A 334 -13.56 1.40 5.75
C LEU A 334 -13.47 0.59 4.45
N VAL A 335 -14.56 -0.07 4.03
CA VAL A 335 -14.57 -0.90 2.83
C VAL A 335 -14.72 -0.03 1.58
N PRO A 336 -13.75 -0.06 0.64
CA PRO A 336 -13.90 0.64 -0.63
C PRO A 336 -15.10 0.11 -1.43
N LYS A 337 -16.09 0.96 -1.70
CA LYS A 337 -17.29 0.59 -2.47
C LYS A 337 -16.99 0.64 -3.97
N ASP A 338 -17.51 -0.35 -4.70
CA ASP A 338 -17.40 -0.36 -6.15
C ASP A 338 -18.17 0.83 -6.76
N GLY A 339 -17.60 1.42 -7.81
CA GLY A 339 -18.20 2.59 -8.48
C GLY A 339 -17.96 3.94 -7.80
N MET A 340 -17.44 3.96 -6.57
CA MET A 340 -17.13 5.23 -5.90
C MET A 340 -15.74 5.74 -6.33
N PRO A 341 -15.63 7.02 -6.74
CA PRO A 341 -14.39 7.60 -7.25
C PRO A 341 -13.48 8.10 -6.11
N TYR A 342 -12.94 7.18 -5.32
CA TYR A 342 -11.95 7.56 -4.32
C TYR A 342 -10.59 7.84 -4.96
N PRO A 343 -9.98 9.03 -4.79
CA PRO A 343 -8.58 9.20 -5.11
C PRO A 343 -7.71 8.27 -4.23
N ASP A 344 -6.83 7.52 -4.87
CA ASP A 344 -5.87 6.66 -4.17
C ASP A 344 -4.59 7.45 -3.90
N ILE A 345 -4.50 8.03 -2.71
CA ILE A 345 -3.33 8.82 -2.30
C ILE A 345 -2.06 7.99 -2.06
N SER A 346 -2.17 6.66 -2.17
CA SER A 346 -1.01 5.77 -2.18
C SER A 346 -0.33 5.71 -3.55
N ASN A 347 -0.95 6.26 -4.60
CA ASN A 347 -0.41 6.29 -5.95
C ASN A 347 0.79 7.26 -6.06
N GLU A 348 1.78 6.90 -6.87
CA GLU A 348 3.04 7.63 -7.06
C GLU A 348 2.84 9.11 -7.38
N LYS A 349 1.82 9.47 -8.19
CA LYS A 349 1.53 10.87 -8.52
C LYS A 349 1.25 11.72 -7.28
N TYR A 350 0.58 11.17 -6.25
CA TYR A 350 0.30 11.88 -5.00
C TYR A 350 1.49 11.82 -4.04
N VAL A 351 2.23 10.70 -4.07
CA VAL A 351 3.45 10.53 -3.28
C VAL A 351 4.49 11.56 -3.67
N ARG A 352 4.69 11.80 -4.98
CA ARG A 352 5.60 12.82 -5.50
C ARG A 352 5.23 14.27 -5.12
N LEU A 353 3.94 14.53 -4.88
CA LEU A 353 3.49 15.86 -4.44
C LEU A 353 3.73 16.15 -2.96
N ARG A 354 4.06 15.14 -2.15
CA ARG A 354 4.12 15.28 -0.68
C ARG A 354 5.16 16.29 -0.22
N GLU A 355 6.32 16.33 -0.85
CA GLU A 355 7.37 17.31 -0.52
C GLU A 355 6.86 18.74 -0.75
N GLU A 356 6.28 19.02 -1.92
CA GLU A 356 5.67 20.31 -2.24
C GLU A 356 4.57 20.68 -1.26
N ILE A 357 3.72 19.70 -0.90
CA ILE A 357 2.62 19.89 0.05
C ILE A 357 3.17 20.25 1.43
N VAL A 358 4.19 19.53 1.91
CA VAL A 358 4.81 19.76 3.22
C VAL A 358 5.46 21.14 3.25
N GLU A 359 6.20 21.53 2.21
CA GLU A 359 6.79 22.88 2.13
C GLU A 359 5.70 23.96 2.10
N PHE A 360 4.64 23.76 1.34
CA PHE A 360 3.50 24.70 1.36
C PHE A 360 2.86 24.79 2.77
N ILE A 361 2.63 23.67 3.44
CA ILE A 361 2.07 23.63 4.81
C ILE A 361 2.94 24.44 5.76
N LYS A 362 4.27 24.28 5.72
CA LYS A 362 5.21 25.04 6.57
C LYS A 362 5.06 26.55 6.39
N THR A 363 4.66 27.03 5.21
CA THR A 363 4.45 28.47 4.96
C THR A 363 3.15 29.01 5.56
N ILE A 364 2.16 28.14 5.81
CA ILE A 364 0.81 28.53 6.27
C ILE A 364 0.47 28.04 7.69
N MET A 365 1.32 27.22 8.29
CA MET A 365 1.14 26.81 9.70
C MET A 365 1.27 28.01 10.64
N PRO A 366 0.43 28.08 11.69
CA PRO A 366 0.62 29.07 12.76
C PRO A 366 2.01 28.88 13.40
N ARG A 367 2.71 29.99 13.62
CA ARG A 367 4.00 29.99 14.33
C ARG A 367 3.82 29.81 15.82
#